data_380e597e2137036e24ab84d3c5e8a817
#
_entry.id   380e597e2137036e24ab84d3c5e8a817
#
_cell.length_a   1.000
_cell.length_b   1.000
_cell.length_c   1.000
_cell.angle_alpha   90.00
_cell.angle_beta   90.00
_cell.angle_gamma   90.00
#
_symmetry.space_group_name_H-M   'P 1'
#
loop_
_entity.id
_entity.type
_entity.pdbx_description
1 polymer ?
#
loop_
_entity_poly.entity_id
_entity_poly.type
_entity_poly.pdbx_seq_one_letter_code
_entity_poly.pdbx_strand_id
1 'polypeptide(L)'
;MKIVIDTDVTDNLGLTIIEYVYLHALANGLPYELDFVTMMELGYMNRDFEITNEGLDVIRPKVSDAMMLFVKTYDVYPHKVGTRVLKAKSIDSADGKHCLSKFNHYLRKDSNVAERMYKGLIVEMKLRKKGNSENFFQDIRTWFNQMTWDKYADLDVEVNTDERVERI
;
A
#
# COMPACT_ATOMS: atom_id res chain seq x y z
N MET A 1 -23.45 -8.11 8.89
CA MET A 1 -22.15 -7.47 8.59
C MET A 1 -21.04 -8.36 9.12
N LYS A 2 -19.94 -8.56 8.40
CA LYS A 2 -18.78 -9.35 8.88
C LYS A 2 -17.67 -8.36 9.20
N ILE A 3 -17.28 -8.26 10.46
CA ILE A 3 -16.13 -7.51 10.90
C ILE A 3 -14.95 -8.49 10.97
N VAL A 4 -13.87 -8.20 10.25
CA VAL A 4 -12.62 -8.97 10.35
C VAL A 4 -11.74 -8.22 11.32
N ILE A 5 -11.41 -8.82 12.44
CA ILE A 5 -10.56 -8.26 13.49
C ILE A 5 -9.16 -8.85 13.31
N ASP A 6 -8.20 -7.96 13.19
CA ASP A 6 -6.79 -8.33 13.26
C ASP A 6 -6.34 -8.24 14.72
N THR A 7 -6.14 -9.39 15.35
CA THR A 7 -5.76 -9.46 16.77
C THR A 7 -4.37 -8.90 17.03
N ASP A 8 -3.46 -8.96 16.07
CA ASP A 8 -2.13 -8.37 16.21
C ASP A 8 -2.22 -6.83 16.32
N VAL A 9 -3.20 -6.22 15.66
CA VAL A 9 -3.47 -4.77 15.76
C VAL A 9 -4.03 -4.43 17.13
N THR A 10 -4.97 -5.21 17.66
CA THR A 10 -5.54 -4.96 19.00
C THR A 10 -4.49 -5.08 20.09
N ASP A 11 -3.64 -6.10 20.03
CA ASP A 11 -2.57 -6.34 21.00
C ASP A 11 -1.52 -5.22 21.00
N ASN A 12 -1.11 -4.75 19.81
CA ASN A 12 -0.15 -3.65 19.67
C ASN A 12 -0.69 -2.29 20.15
N LEU A 13 -2.01 -2.11 20.16
CA LEU A 13 -2.68 -0.88 20.58
C LEU A 13 -3.13 -0.93 22.05
N GLY A 14 -2.99 -2.08 22.72
CA GLY A 14 -3.47 -2.30 24.08
C GLY A 14 -5.02 -2.27 24.16
N LEU A 15 -5.71 -2.53 23.05
CA LEU A 15 -7.16 -2.58 22.98
C LEU A 15 -7.65 -4.01 23.16
N THR A 16 -8.75 -4.17 23.87
CA THR A 16 -9.51 -5.40 23.82
C THR A 16 -10.23 -5.51 22.47
N ILE A 17 -10.57 -6.74 22.06
CA ILE A 17 -11.36 -6.99 20.85
C ILE A 17 -12.69 -6.21 20.89
N ILE A 18 -13.28 -6.07 22.08
CA ILE A 18 -14.54 -5.37 22.28
C ILE A 18 -14.41 -3.88 22.01
N GLU A 19 -13.33 -3.24 22.51
CA GLU A 19 -13.03 -1.82 22.29
C GLU A 19 -12.77 -1.53 20.81
N TYR A 20 -12.04 -2.40 20.14
CA TYR A 20 -11.80 -2.29 18.69
C TYR A 20 -13.11 -2.40 17.89
N VAL A 21 -13.96 -3.39 18.20
CA VAL A 21 -15.28 -3.57 17.55
C VAL A 21 -16.17 -2.35 17.76
N TYR A 22 -16.11 -1.77 18.94
CA TYR A 22 -16.88 -0.58 19.28
C TYR A 22 -16.45 0.66 18.49
N LEU A 23 -15.15 0.95 18.44
CA LEU A 23 -14.64 2.03 17.61
C LEU A 23 -15.06 1.85 16.15
N HIS A 24 -14.99 0.62 15.67
CA HIS A 24 -15.41 0.30 14.31
C HIS A 24 -16.93 0.48 14.10
N ALA A 25 -17.74 0.13 15.07
CA ALA A 25 -19.18 0.33 15.03
C ALA A 25 -19.55 1.81 15.01
N LEU A 26 -18.93 2.61 15.88
CA LEU A 26 -19.12 4.06 15.92
C LEU A 26 -18.75 4.72 14.60
N ALA A 27 -17.58 4.39 14.03
CA ALA A 27 -17.13 4.96 12.77
C ALA A 27 -18.08 4.67 11.60
N ASN A 28 -18.88 3.60 11.71
CA ASN A 28 -19.84 3.20 10.68
C ASN A 28 -21.30 3.53 11.08
N GLY A 29 -21.52 4.31 12.15
CA GLY A 29 -22.86 4.73 12.59
C GLY A 29 -23.74 3.58 13.09
N LEU A 30 -23.14 2.52 13.64
CA LEU A 30 -23.86 1.35 14.13
C LEU A 30 -24.19 1.51 15.61
N PRO A 31 -25.41 1.17 16.07
CA PRO A 31 -25.77 1.23 17.48
C PRO A 31 -25.03 0.13 18.26
N TYR A 32 -24.28 0.52 19.27
CA TYR A 32 -23.63 -0.38 20.21
C TYR A 32 -23.57 0.27 21.59
N GLU A 33 -23.83 -0.48 22.65
CA GLU A 33 -23.72 0.01 24.03
C GLU A 33 -22.37 -0.40 24.61
N LEU A 34 -21.50 0.57 24.93
CA LEU A 34 -20.22 0.31 25.57
C LEU A 34 -19.80 1.43 26.55
N ASP A 35 -18.87 1.09 27.43
CA ASP A 35 -18.30 1.99 28.40
C ASP A 35 -17.40 3.04 27.71
N PHE A 36 -17.94 4.24 27.55
CA PHE A 36 -17.28 5.36 26.89
C PHE A 36 -16.11 5.93 27.71
N VAL A 37 -16.03 5.64 29.00
CA VAL A 37 -15.02 6.23 29.89
C VAL A 37 -13.62 5.79 29.45
N THR A 38 -13.43 4.51 29.21
CA THR A 38 -12.15 3.97 28.75
C THR A 38 -11.72 4.56 27.40
N MET A 39 -12.66 4.76 26.47
CA MET A 39 -12.34 5.34 25.16
C MET A 39 -11.92 6.81 25.26
N MET A 40 -12.52 7.56 26.19
CA MET A 40 -12.13 8.94 26.45
C MET A 40 -10.75 9.01 27.15
N GLU A 41 -10.49 8.11 28.11
CA GLU A 41 -9.20 8.04 28.81
C GLU A 41 -8.04 7.68 27.85
N LEU A 42 -8.30 6.85 26.84
CA LEU A 42 -7.33 6.51 25.80
C LEU A 42 -7.20 7.60 24.72
N GLY A 43 -8.02 8.64 24.78
CA GLY A 43 -8.00 9.73 23.81
C GLY A 43 -8.64 9.40 22.46
N TYR A 44 -9.30 8.26 22.32
CA TYR A 44 -9.93 7.83 21.06
C TYR A 44 -11.31 8.47 20.84
N MET A 45 -11.88 9.04 21.88
CA MET A 45 -13.15 9.74 21.86
C MET A 45 -13.06 11.03 22.66
N ASN A 46 -13.74 12.09 22.21
CA ASN A 46 -13.85 13.33 22.95
C ASN A 46 -15.06 13.30 23.91
N ARG A 47 -15.22 14.37 24.71
CA ARG A 47 -16.33 14.49 25.68
C ARG A 47 -17.71 14.65 25.05
N ASP A 48 -17.76 14.96 23.75
CA ASP A 48 -18.98 15.10 22.97
C ASP A 48 -19.36 13.78 22.28
N PHE A 49 -18.68 12.68 22.64
CA PHE A 49 -18.86 11.34 22.09
C PHE A 49 -18.51 11.22 20.60
N GLU A 50 -17.65 12.10 20.11
CA GLU A 50 -17.13 12.02 18.75
C GLU A 50 -15.77 11.31 18.74
N ILE A 51 -15.52 10.53 17.70
CA ILE A 51 -14.24 9.86 17.50
C ILE A 51 -13.18 10.90 17.17
N THR A 52 -12.07 10.89 17.93
CA THR A 52 -10.90 11.74 17.65
C THR A 52 -10.12 11.27 16.44
N ASN A 53 -9.14 12.06 15.99
CA ASN A 53 -8.24 11.62 14.91
C ASN A 53 -7.43 10.40 15.34
N GLU A 54 -7.00 10.32 16.58
CA GLU A 54 -6.32 9.17 17.17
C GLU A 54 -7.23 7.94 17.14
N GLY A 55 -8.50 8.07 17.50
CA GLY A 55 -9.47 6.98 17.40
C GLY A 55 -9.74 6.55 15.96
N LEU A 56 -9.79 7.50 15.02
CA LEU A 56 -9.91 7.18 13.59
C LEU A 56 -8.68 6.42 13.06
N ASP A 57 -7.48 6.77 13.52
CA ASP A 57 -6.24 6.10 13.11
C ASP A 57 -6.15 4.66 13.61
N VAL A 58 -6.78 4.37 14.75
CA VAL A 58 -6.89 3.00 15.29
C VAL A 58 -7.76 2.11 14.43
N ILE A 59 -8.92 2.62 13.98
CA ILE A 59 -9.91 1.83 13.22
C ILE A 59 -9.70 1.86 11.71
N ARG A 60 -8.97 2.86 11.20
CA ARG A 60 -8.54 2.86 9.80
C ARG A 60 -7.45 1.81 9.65
N PRO A 61 -7.59 0.87 8.71
CA PRO A 61 -6.47 -0.01 8.41
C PRO A 61 -5.28 0.88 8.07
N LYS A 62 -4.25 0.88 8.93
CA LYS A 62 -2.98 1.51 8.60
C LYS A 62 -2.56 0.90 7.27
N VAL A 63 -2.58 1.70 6.22
CA VAL A 63 -2.00 1.26 4.95
C VAL A 63 -0.54 0.99 5.28
N SER A 64 -0.14 -0.28 5.28
CA SER A 64 1.23 -0.65 5.63
C SER A 64 2.17 0.08 4.69
N ASP A 65 3.37 0.41 5.16
CA ASP A 65 4.41 1.03 4.32
C ASP A 65 4.60 0.24 3.03
N ALA A 66 4.48 -1.08 3.12
CA ALA A 66 4.51 -1.97 1.97
C ALA A 66 3.39 -1.70 0.96
N MET A 67 2.15 -1.43 1.42
CA MET A 67 1.05 -1.09 0.54
C MET A 67 1.23 0.29 -0.09
N MET A 68 1.75 1.27 0.66
CA MET A 68 2.08 2.59 0.09
C MET A 68 3.14 2.48 -0.99
N LEU A 69 4.18 1.66 -0.77
CA LEU A 69 5.19 1.39 -1.79
C LEU A 69 4.63 0.65 -3.01
N PHE A 70 3.67 -0.28 -2.83
CA PHE A 70 2.98 -0.92 -3.94
C PHE A 70 2.21 0.10 -4.78
N VAL A 71 1.40 0.97 -4.15
CA VAL A 71 0.67 2.03 -4.85
C VAL A 71 1.63 2.93 -5.61
N LYS A 72 2.70 3.38 -4.94
CA LYS A 72 3.74 4.21 -5.55
C LYS A 72 4.43 3.50 -6.73
N THR A 73 4.72 2.20 -6.61
CA THR A 73 5.28 1.39 -7.70
C THR A 73 4.32 1.33 -8.89
N TYR A 74 3.04 1.09 -8.62
CA TYR A 74 2.03 1.08 -9.66
C TYR A 74 1.92 2.44 -10.36
N ASP A 75 1.89 3.54 -9.62
CA ASP A 75 1.75 4.88 -10.18
C ASP A 75 2.95 5.28 -11.04
N VAL A 76 4.17 5.02 -10.56
CA VAL A 76 5.43 5.35 -11.26
C VAL A 76 5.65 4.46 -12.49
N TYR A 77 5.11 3.24 -12.52
CA TYR A 77 5.25 2.34 -13.67
C TYR A 77 4.72 3.01 -14.94
N PRO A 78 5.45 2.98 -16.08
CA PRO A 78 5.03 3.64 -17.30
C PRO A 78 3.64 3.18 -17.77
N HIS A 79 2.71 4.13 -17.95
CA HIS A 79 1.39 3.81 -18.49
C HIS A 79 1.49 3.41 -19.97
N LYS A 80 2.36 4.08 -20.74
CA LYS A 80 2.49 3.90 -22.18
C LYS A 80 3.94 4.14 -22.59
N VAL A 81 4.41 3.38 -23.57
CA VAL A 81 5.71 3.60 -24.24
C VAL A 81 5.47 3.52 -25.75
N GLY A 82 5.75 4.61 -26.47
CA GLY A 82 5.37 4.74 -27.88
C GLY A 82 3.86 4.58 -28.07
N THR A 83 3.44 3.63 -28.87
CA THR A 83 2.02 3.29 -29.10
C THR A 83 1.48 2.21 -28.15
N ARG A 84 2.37 1.53 -27.40
CA ARG A 84 1.99 0.41 -26.53
C ARG A 84 1.50 0.90 -25.19
N VAL A 85 0.31 0.47 -24.77
CA VAL A 85 -0.20 0.64 -23.41
C VAL A 85 0.37 -0.49 -22.54
N LEU A 86 1.00 -0.15 -21.42
CA LEU A 86 1.67 -1.11 -20.54
C LEU A 86 0.86 -1.41 -19.27
N LYS A 87 0.01 -0.49 -18.85
CA LYS A 87 -0.91 -0.68 -17.72
C LYS A 87 -2.15 0.20 -17.85
N ALA A 88 -3.22 -0.16 -17.16
CA ALA A 88 -4.34 0.75 -16.94
C ALA A 88 -3.94 1.92 -16.02
N LYS A 89 -4.60 3.08 -16.20
CA LYS A 89 -4.29 4.26 -15.37
C LYS A 89 -4.69 4.08 -13.90
N SER A 90 -5.85 3.46 -13.65
CA SER A 90 -6.35 3.26 -12.30
C SER A 90 -5.84 1.96 -11.69
N ILE A 91 -5.41 2.02 -10.44
CA ILE A 91 -5.06 0.85 -9.63
C ILE A 91 -6.27 -0.05 -9.36
N ASP A 92 -7.49 0.49 -9.40
CA ASP A 92 -8.74 -0.27 -9.24
C ASP A 92 -9.14 -1.07 -10.48
N SER A 93 -8.39 -0.92 -11.57
CA SER A 93 -8.57 -1.66 -12.81
C SER A 93 -8.32 -3.17 -12.63
N ALA A 94 -8.66 -3.95 -13.64
CA ALA A 94 -8.32 -5.37 -13.68
C ALA A 94 -6.80 -5.62 -13.60
N ASP A 95 -5.98 -4.71 -14.16
CA ASP A 95 -4.52 -4.78 -14.06
C ASP A 95 -4.06 -4.55 -12.62
N GLY A 96 -4.56 -3.47 -11.98
CA GLY A 96 -4.17 -3.15 -10.61
C GLY A 96 -4.60 -4.22 -9.61
N LYS A 97 -5.82 -4.76 -9.74
CA LYS A 97 -6.29 -5.88 -8.90
C LYS A 97 -5.45 -7.14 -9.07
N HIS A 98 -5.04 -7.45 -10.31
CA HIS A 98 -4.14 -8.56 -10.58
C HIS A 98 -2.76 -8.35 -9.92
N CYS A 99 -2.17 -7.16 -10.12
CA CYS A 99 -0.89 -6.81 -9.52
C CYS A 99 -0.94 -6.84 -7.99
N LEU A 100 -2.02 -6.33 -7.39
CA LEU A 100 -2.24 -6.36 -5.94
C LEU A 100 -2.32 -7.79 -5.40
N SER A 101 -3.03 -8.68 -6.09
CA SER A 101 -3.11 -10.09 -5.71
C SER A 101 -1.73 -10.77 -5.72
N LYS A 102 -0.91 -10.48 -6.74
CA LYS A 102 0.47 -10.99 -6.84
C LYS A 102 1.37 -10.38 -5.76
N PHE A 103 1.28 -9.07 -5.55
CA PHE A 103 2.03 -8.38 -4.50
C PHE A 103 1.77 -8.99 -3.13
N ASN A 104 0.50 -9.20 -2.75
CA ASN A 104 0.13 -9.82 -1.49
C ASN A 104 0.67 -11.27 -1.37
N HIS A 105 0.73 -12.01 -2.48
CA HIS A 105 1.34 -13.34 -2.47
C HIS A 105 2.85 -13.27 -2.18
N TYR A 106 3.56 -12.30 -2.75
CA TYR A 106 5.00 -12.13 -2.51
C TYR A 106 5.29 -11.58 -1.11
N LEU A 107 4.48 -10.63 -0.63
CA LEU A 107 4.64 -10.01 0.70
C LEU A 107 4.55 -11.05 1.83
N ARG A 108 3.72 -12.09 1.66
CA ARG A 108 3.65 -13.21 2.63
C ARG A 108 4.94 -14.04 2.71
N LYS A 109 5.78 -13.98 1.69
CA LYS A 109 7.03 -14.76 1.62
C LYS A 109 8.26 -13.92 1.96
N ASP A 110 8.21 -12.63 1.66
CA ASP A 110 9.31 -11.68 1.88
C ASP A 110 8.74 -10.33 2.28
N SER A 111 8.95 -9.92 3.53
CA SER A 111 8.50 -8.63 4.06
C SER A 111 9.15 -7.43 3.35
N ASN A 112 10.33 -7.61 2.74
CA ASN A 112 11.09 -6.55 2.08
C ASN A 112 10.73 -6.42 0.58
N VAL A 113 9.80 -7.25 0.08
CA VAL A 113 9.48 -7.30 -1.35
C VAL A 113 9.00 -5.96 -1.89
N ALA A 114 8.29 -5.15 -1.09
CA ALA A 114 7.80 -3.84 -1.51
C ALA A 114 8.94 -2.87 -1.83
N GLU A 115 9.96 -2.82 -0.97
CA GLU A 115 11.14 -1.99 -1.17
C GLU A 115 11.97 -2.47 -2.36
N ARG A 116 12.20 -3.78 -2.47
CA ARG A 116 12.91 -4.41 -3.60
C ARG A 116 12.21 -4.11 -4.91
N MET A 117 10.89 -4.23 -4.94
CA MET A 117 10.05 -3.96 -6.12
C MET A 117 10.15 -2.50 -6.55
N TYR A 118 10.00 -1.56 -5.62
CA TYR A 118 10.11 -0.14 -5.93
C TYR A 118 11.52 0.23 -6.39
N LYS A 119 12.57 -0.19 -5.65
CA LYS A 119 13.98 0.03 -6.03
C LYS A 119 14.26 -0.56 -7.42
N GLY A 120 13.85 -1.81 -7.66
CA GLY A 120 14.06 -2.49 -8.94
C GLY A 120 13.41 -1.76 -10.11
N LEU A 121 12.18 -1.23 -9.94
CA LEU A 121 11.52 -0.42 -10.96
C LEU A 121 12.31 0.85 -11.27
N ILE A 122 12.73 1.61 -10.25
CA ILE A 122 13.49 2.86 -10.45
C ILE A 122 14.80 2.59 -11.17
N VAL A 123 15.53 1.53 -10.80
CA VAL A 123 16.77 1.13 -11.46
C VAL A 123 16.51 0.72 -12.91
N GLU A 124 15.49 -0.10 -13.18
CA GLU A 124 15.12 -0.49 -14.54
C GLU A 124 14.81 0.73 -15.41
N MET A 125 14.00 1.67 -14.91
CA MET A 125 13.66 2.90 -15.63
C MET A 125 14.90 3.70 -16.01
N LYS A 126 15.83 3.90 -15.06
CA LYS A 126 17.09 4.63 -15.31
C LYS A 126 17.95 3.94 -16.37
N LEU A 127 18.13 2.62 -16.25
CA LEU A 127 18.93 1.85 -17.20
C LEU A 127 18.32 1.86 -18.61
N ARG A 128 17.01 1.72 -18.73
CA ARG A 128 16.32 1.76 -20.02
C ARG A 128 16.37 3.12 -20.67
N LYS A 129 16.20 4.19 -19.87
CA LYS A 129 16.35 5.58 -20.36
C LYS A 129 17.77 5.83 -20.87
N LYS A 130 18.80 5.44 -20.09
CA LYS A 130 20.21 5.58 -20.47
C LYS A 130 20.56 4.81 -21.75
N GLY A 131 19.96 3.63 -21.93
CA GLY A 131 20.20 2.75 -23.08
C GLY A 131 19.25 2.97 -24.26
N ASN A 132 18.38 4.00 -24.25
CA ASN A 132 17.31 4.21 -25.25
C ASN A 132 16.50 2.94 -25.52
N SER A 133 16.21 2.18 -24.47
CA SER A 133 15.56 0.85 -24.53
C SER A 133 14.20 0.80 -23.85
N GLU A 134 13.52 1.94 -23.70
CA GLU A 134 12.21 2.03 -23.07
C GLU A 134 11.14 1.20 -23.79
N ASN A 135 11.29 1.01 -25.10
CA ASN A 135 10.39 0.16 -25.88
C ASN A 135 10.37 -1.31 -25.43
N PHE A 136 11.34 -1.74 -24.64
CA PHE A 136 11.40 -3.10 -24.07
C PHE A 136 10.76 -3.22 -22.68
N PHE A 137 10.11 -2.18 -22.16
CA PHE A 137 9.27 -2.33 -20.98
C PHE A 137 8.19 -3.38 -21.25
N GLN A 138 8.00 -4.26 -20.29
CA GLN A 138 6.92 -5.25 -20.31
C GLN A 138 5.58 -4.59 -19.99
N ASP A 139 4.46 -5.26 -20.26
CA ASP A 139 3.22 -4.90 -19.60
C ASP A 139 3.30 -5.20 -18.09
N ILE A 140 2.54 -4.46 -17.29
CA ILE A 140 2.67 -4.52 -15.83
C ILE A 140 2.34 -5.90 -15.27
N ARG A 141 1.39 -6.64 -15.87
CA ARG A 141 1.05 -7.99 -15.39
C ARG A 141 2.21 -8.96 -15.60
N THR A 142 2.85 -8.90 -16.77
CA THR A 142 4.03 -9.71 -17.08
C THR A 142 5.19 -9.36 -16.14
N TRP A 143 5.42 -8.07 -15.90
CA TRP A 143 6.44 -7.59 -14.99
C TRP A 143 6.24 -8.13 -13.56
N PHE A 144 5.01 -8.12 -13.04
CA PHE A 144 4.67 -8.71 -11.75
C PHE A 144 4.78 -10.24 -11.76
N ASN A 145 4.25 -10.92 -12.78
CA ASN A 145 4.27 -12.38 -12.84
C ASN A 145 5.69 -12.96 -12.91
N GLN A 146 6.59 -12.28 -13.61
CA GLN A 146 7.98 -12.72 -13.81
C GLN A 146 8.95 -12.19 -12.76
N MET A 147 8.48 -11.42 -11.77
CA MET A 147 9.32 -10.77 -10.76
C MET A 147 10.48 -9.99 -11.42
N THR A 148 10.20 -9.26 -12.50
CA THR A 148 11.23 -8.61 -13.32
C THR A 148 12.08 -7.63 -12.52
N TRP A 149 11.52 -7.02 -11.47
CA TRP A 149 12.24 -6.11 -10.57
C TRP A 149 13.41 -6.78 -9.85
N ASP A 150 13.33 -8.08 -9.60
CA ASP A 150 14.30 -8.77 -8.74
C ASP A 150 15.72 -8.70 -9.29
N LYS A 151 15.87 -8.83 -10.61
CA LYS A 151 17.15 -8.69 -11.29
C LYS A 151 17.75 -7.28 -11.26
N TYR A 152 16.94 -6.26 -10.96
CA TYR A 152 17.38 -4.85 -10.86
C TYR A 152 17.53 -4.38 -9.42
N ALA A 153 16.86 -5.01 -8.46
CA ALA A 153 16.84 -4.60 -7.07
C ALA A 153 18.22 -4.65 -6.39
N ASP A 154 19.06 -5.58 -6.83
CA ASP A 154 20.41 -5.80 -6.29
C ASP A 154 21.48 -4.98 -7.03
N LEU A 155 21.12 -4.24 -8.07
CA LEU A 155 22.08 -3.40 -8.79
C LEU A 155 22.33 -2.10 -8.03
N ASP A 156 23.62 -1.80 -7.77
CA ASP A 156 24.05 -0.52 -7.19
C ASP A 156 24.11 0.56 -8.30
N VAL A 157 22.96 1.10 -8.62
CA VAL A 157 22.86 2.33 -9.40
C VAL A 157 22.59 3.44 -8.41
N GLU A 158 23.51 4.40 -8.27
CA GLU A 158 23.30 5.57 -7.40
C GLU A 158 21.92 6.19 -7.70
N VAL A 159 21.00 6.00 -6.76
CA VAL A 159 19.67 6.57 -6.82
C VAL A 159 19.74 7.93 -6.17
N ASN A 160 20.12 8.97 -6.93
CA ASN A 160 19.91 10.33 -6.48
C ASN A 160 18.41 10.54 -6.33
N THR A 161 17.94 10.59 -5.09
CA THR A 161 16.53 10.73 -4.70
C THR A 161 15.96 12.12 -4.99
N ASP A 162 16.78 13.07 -5.46
CA ASP A 162 16.42 14.48 -5.64
C ASP A 162 15.94 14.87 -7.05
N GLU A 163 15.94 13.96 -8.01
CA GLU A 163 15.30 14.29 -9.29
C GLU A 163 13.78 14.12 -9.16
N ARG A 164 13.06 15.24 -9.08
CA ARG A 164 11.62 15.31 -9.34
C ARG A 164 11.34 14.53 -10.62
N VAL A 165 10.60 13.44 -10.48
CA VAL A 165 10.09 12.69 -11.64
C VAL A 165 9.15 13.64 -12.38
N GLU A 166 9.67 14.34 -13.40
CA GLU A 166 8.82 15.08 -14.33
C GLU A 166 7.90 14.07 -14.99
N ARG A 167 6.61 14.29 -14.79
CA ARG A 167 5.56 13.50 -15.43
C ARG A 167 5.67 13.72 -16.94
N ILE A 168 6.01 12.68 -17.65
CA ILE A 168 5.91 12.60 -19.12
C ILE A 168 4.48 12.22 -19.50
#